data_377f825107c48146b7e9d2d4dae67c3b
#
_entry.id   377f825107c48146b7e9d2d4dae67c3b
#
_cell.length_a   1.000
_cell.length_b   1.000
_cell.length_c   1.000
_cell.angle_alpha   90.00
_cell.angle_beta   90.00
_cell.angle_gamma   90.00
#
_symmetry.space_group_name_H-M   'P 1'
#
loop_
_entity.id
_entity.type
_entity.pdbx_description
1 polymer ?
#
loop_
_entity_poly.entity_id
_entity_poly.type
_entity_poly.pdbx_seq_one_letter_code
_entity_poly.pdbx_strand_id
1 'polypeptide(L)'
;MRKQRSGHIVSISSSAGLAAGFDFVSAYAASKFGLEGWMESLQAEVAPFGIHTTIVNPGFFRTELLTEQSTDYAESSIADYDDRRGPLVEYWKSQNGRQSGDPAKLARALVTVANQNPPPRRFIAGADAIAGAEQKIADLRAQIEANRELSTALAFD
;
A
#
# COMPACT_ATOMS: atom_id res chain seq x y z
N MET A 1 -7.79 15.51 -18.82
CA MET A 1 -7.28 16.24 -17.65
C MET A 1 -6.30 17.36 -18.02
N ARG A 2 -5.13 17.09 -18.66
CA ARG A 2 -4.13 18.13 -18.96
C ARG A 2 -4.65 19.29 -19.78
N LYS A 3 -5.41 19.05 -20.87
CA LYS A 3 -6.01 20.11 -21.69
C LYS A 3 -7.09 20.92 -20.97
N GLN A 4 -7.86 20.29 -20.09
CA GLN A 4 -8.93 20.93 -19.30
C GLN A 4 -8.43 21.60 -18.02
N ARG A 5 -7.11 21.46 -17.71
CA ARG A 5 -6.48 22.03 -16.52
C ARG A 5 -7.14 21.62 -15.20
N SER A 6 -7.70 20.44 -15.15
CA SER A 6 -8.29 19.86 -13.95
C SER A 6 -8.37 18.34 -14.06
N GLY A 7 -8.36 17.68 -12.93
CA GLY A 7 -8.53 16.23 -12.83
C GLY A 7 -8.06 15.66 -11.50
N HIS A 8 -8.44 14.42 -11.25
CA HIS A 8 -8.00 13.69 -10.07
C HIS A 8 -7.71 12.24 -10.46
N ILE A 9 -6.50 11.78 -10.19
CA ILE A 9 -6.06 10.39 -10.40
C ILE A 9 -6.02 9.71 -9.03
N VAL A 10 -6.83 8.68 -8.87
CA VAL A 10 -6.87 7.89 -7.63
C VAL A 10 -6.33 6.50 -7.93
N SER A 11 -5.24 6.11 -7.28
CA SER A 11 -4.64 4.77 -7.40
C SER A 11 -4.93 3.94 -6.16
N ILE A 12 -5.46 2.75 -6.38
CA ILE A 12 -5.69 1.79 -5.29
C ILE A 12 -4.42 0.95 -5.11
N SER A 13 -3.63 1.32 -4.12
CA SER A 13 -2.47 0.55 -3.67
C SER A 13 -2.88 -0.53 -2.65
N SER A 14 -2.17 -0.62 -1.57
CA SER A 14 -2.41 -1.54 -0.44
C SER A 14 -1.66 -1.02 0.77
N SER A 15 -2.01 -1.46 1.98
CA SER A 15 -1.14 -1.35 3.15
C SER A 15 0.24 -1.97 2.89
N ALA A 16 0.32 -3.03 2.07
CA ALA A 16 1.57 -3.67 1.64
C ALA A 16 2.43 -2.82 0.69
N GLY A 17 1.93 -1.72 0.14
CA GLY A 17 2.72 -0.73 -0.61
C GLY A 17 3.43 0.28 0.30
N LEU A 18 3.09 0.31 1.57
CA LEU A 18 3.68 1.19 2.58
C LEU A 18 4.46 0.42 3.64
N ALA A 19 3.93 -0.71 4.08
CA ALA A 19 4.52 -1.58 5.09
C ALA A 19 4.37 -3.04 4.67
N ALA A 20 5.46 -3.67 4.24
CA ALA A 20 5.51 -5.09 3.91
C ALA A 20 6.15 -5.85 5.08
N GLY A 21 5.42 -6.77 5.67
CA GLY A 21 5.88 -7.56 6.82
C GLY A 21 5.43 -9.02 6.79
N PHE A 22 4.77 -9.44 5.70
CA PHE A 22 4.32 -10.82 5.53
C PHE A 22 5.30 -11.60 4.64
N ASP A 23 5.51 -12.87 4.99
CA ASP A 23 6.29 -13.80 4.19
C ASP A 23 5.60 -14.07 2.83
N PHE A 24 6.39 -14.37 1.83
CA PHE A 24 5.96 -14.81 0.48
C PHE A 24 5.05 -13.83 -0.30
N VAL A 25 5.01 -12.54 0.11
CA VAL A 25 4.29 -11.48 -0.60
C VAL A 25 5.22 -10.48 -1.27
N SER A 26 6.51 -10.78 -1.42
CA SER A 26 7.51 -9.84 -1.93
C SER A 26 7.19 -9.30 -3.32
N ALA A 27 6.73 -10.13 -4.25
CA ALA A 27 6.35 -9.69 -5.59
C ALA A 27 5.13 -8.74 -5.55
N TYR A 28 4.13 -9.07 -4.73
CA TYR A 28 2.97 -8.19 -4.52
C TYR A 28 3.39 -6.86 -3.89
N ALA A 29 4.17 -6.92 -2.81
CA ALA A 29 4.70 -5.71 -2.17
C ALA A 29 5.50 -4.85 -3.15
N ALA A 30 6.40 -5.45 -3.93
CA ALA A 30 7.19 -4.74 -4.94
C ALA A 30 6.29 -4.02 -5.96
N SER A 31 5.20 -4.65 -6.42
CA SER A 31 4.26 -4.04 -7.35
C SER A 31 3.54 -2.82 -6.73
N LYS A 32 3.20 -2.90 -5.43
CA LYS A 32 2.49 -1.83 -4.73
C LYS A 32 3.42 -0.69 -4.31
N PHE A 33 4.64 -0.99 -3.85
CA PHE A 33 5.68 0.03 -3.62
C PHE A 33 6.05 0.75 -4.93
N GLY A 34 6.19 0.01 -6.03
CA GLY A 34 6.45 0.62 -7.34
C GLY A 34 5.33 1.55 -7.79
N LEU A 35 4.07 1.16 -7.61
CA LEU A 35 2.90 2.00 -7.90
C LEU A 35 2.94 3.29 -7.06
N GLU A 36 3.28 3.22 -5.79
CA GLU A 36 3.32 4.38 -4.90
C GLU A 36 4.45 5.35 -5.26
N GLY A 37 5.66 4.84 -5.50
CA GLY A 37 6.77 5.68 -5.96
C GLY A 37 6.47 6.36 -7.30
N TRP A 38 5.82 5.64 -8.23
CA TRP A 38 5.35 6.24 -9.47
C TRP A 38 4.31 7.34 -9.24
N MET A 39 3.32 7.12 -8.38
CA MET A 39 2.28 8.11 -8.06
C MET A 39 2.83 9.33 -7.34
N GLU A 40 3.81 9.17 -6.45
CA GLU A 40 4.47 10.29 -5.76
C GLU A 40 5.24 11.17 -6.76
N SER A 41 5.95 10.56 -7.71
CA SER A 41 6.62 11.28 -8.79
C SER A 41 5.63 11.98 -9.72
N LEU A 42 4.59 11.26 -10.16
CA LEU A 42 3.56 11.78 -11.04
C LEU A 42 2.86 13.02 -10.45
N GLN A 43 2.68 13.08 -9.13
CA GLN A 43 2.10 14.24 -8.46
C GLN A 43 2.81 15.54 -8.85
N ALA A 44 4.14 15.56 -8.81
CA ALA A 44 4.92 16.73 -9.16
C ALA A 44 4.78 17.09 -10.65
N GLU A 45 4.73 16.08 -11.51
CA GLU A 45 4.62 16.26 -12.96
C GLU A 45 3.26 16.84 -13.40
N VAL A 46 2.17 16.45 -12.73
CA VAL A 46 0.81 16.83 -13.15
C VAL A 46 0.23 18.02 -12.39
N ALA A 47 0.81 18.38 -11.24
CA ALA A 47 0.35 19.50 -10.43
C ALA A 47 0.28 20.84 -11.20
N PRO A 48 1.22 21.20 -12.11
CA PRO A 48 1.14 22.42 -12.90
C PRO A 48 -0.06 22.48 -13.86
N PHE A 49 -0.72 21.36 -14.08
CA PHE A 49 -1.92 21.25 -14.91
C PHE A 49 -3.23 21.23 -14.10
N GLY A 50 -3.17 21.51 -12.78
CA GLY A 50 -4.35 21.45 -11.91
C GLY A 50 -4.88 20.03 -11.71
N ILE A 51 -4.01 19.02 -11.83
CA ILE A 51 -4.37 17.61 -11.66
C ILE A 51 -3.86 17.17 -10.29
N HIS A 52 -4.75 16.56 -9.50
CA HIS A 52 -4.42 15.98 -8.21
C HIS A 52 -4.18 14.46 -8.33
N THR A 53 -3.42 13.91 -7.39
CA THR A 53 -3.26 12.46 -7.24
C THR A 53 -3.57 12.06 -5.82
N THR A 54 -4.19 10.89 -5.64
CA THR A 54 -4.38 10.27 -4.32
C THR A 54 -3.98 8.80 -4.39
N ILE A 55 -3.09 8.39 -3.50
CA ILE A 55 -2.78 6.98 -3.25
C ILE A 55 -3.70 6.49 -2.15
N VAL A 56 -4.43 5.42 -2.39
CA VAL A 56 -5.25 4.75 -1.39
C VAL A 56 -4.52 3.51 -0.91
N ASN A 57 -4.37 3.37 0.40
CA ASN A 57 -3.77 2.20 1.04
C ASN A 57 -4.84 1.45 1.85
N PRO A 58 -5.62 0.56 1.22
CA PRO A 58 -6.57 -0.26 1.96
C PRO A 58 -5.84 -1.30 2.81
N GLY A 59 -6.33 -1.54 4.01
CA GLY A 59 -6.06 -2.73 4.79
C GLY A 59 -6.92 -3.91 4.31
N PHE A 60 -7.35 -4.76 5.23
CA PHE A 60 -8.11 -5.95 4.91
C PHE A 60 -9.61 -5.65 4.76
N PHE A 61 -10.04 -5.44 3.52
CA PHE A 61 -11.46 -5.30 3.15
C PHE A 61 -12.01 -6.60 2.57
N ARG A 62 -13.27 -6.90 2.89
CA ARG A 62 -13.97 -8.10 2.42
C ARG A 62 -14.37 -7.94 0.96
N THR A 63 -13.43 -8.25 0.08
CA THR A 63 -13.58 -8.26 -1.37
C THR A 63 -13.34 -9.67 -1.90
N GLU A 64 -13.44 -9.85 -3.18
CA GLU A 64 -13.14 -11.13 -3.84
C GLU A 64 -11.64 -11.42 -3.99
N LEU A 65 -10.76 -10.56 -3.46
CA LEU A 65 -9.30 -10.71 -3.61
C LEU A 65 -8.79 -12.09 -3.18
N LEU A 66 -9.32 -12.63 -2.07
CA LEU A 66 -8.89 -13.93 -1.52
C LEU A 66 -9.73 -15.13 -2.03
N THR A 67 -10.53 -14.95 -3.07
CA THR A 67 -11.21 -16.06 -3.72
C THR A 67 -10.27 -16.80 -4.67
N GLU A 68 -10.54 -18.07 -4.95
CA GLU A 68 -9.77 -18.88 -5.91
C GLU A 68 -9.79 -18.31 -7.33
N GLN A 69 -10.83 -17.53 -7.68
CA GLN A 69 -10.93 -16.87 -8.98
C GLN A 69 -10.02 -15.63 -9.11
N SER A 70 -9.68 -15.00 -8.00
CA SER A 70 -8.94 -13.72 -7.99
C SER A 70 -7.49 -13.84 -7.51
N THR A 71 -7.16 -14.90 -6.78
CA THR A 71 -5.80 -15.13 -6.27
C THR A 71 -5.33 -16.51 -6.67
N ASP A 72 -4.23 -16.54 -7.39
CA ASP A 72 -3.49 -17.75 -7.72
C ASP A 72 -2.26 -17.85 -6.82
N TYR A 73 -2.12 -19.00 -6.16
CA TYR A 73 -0.96 -19.30 -5.32
C TYR A 73 -0.01 -20.16 -6.14
N ALA A 74 1.11 -19.57 -6.59
CA ALA A 74 2.13 -20.27 -7.35
C ALA A 74 2.48 -21.62 -6.71
N GLU A 75 2.72 -22.65 -7.52
CA GLU A 75 3.20 -23.94 -7.02
C GLU A 75 4.55 -23.80 -6.32
N SER A 76 4.79 -24.64 -5.31
CA SER A 76 6.09 -24.68 -4.66
C SER A 76 7.12 -25.28 -5.62
N SER A 77 8.23 -24.58 -5.79
CA SER A 77 9.36 -25.03 -6.63
C SER A 77 10.67 -25.21 -5.83
N ILE A 78 10.68 -24.84 -4.55
CA ILE A 78 11.84 -24.87 -3.68
C ILE A 78 11.42 -25.46 -2.33
N ALA A 79 11.84 -26.70 -2.09
CA ALA A 79 11.43 -27.48 -0.90
C ALA A 79 11.73 -26.79 0.44
N ASP A 80 12.82 -26.03 0.53
CA ASP A 80 13.22 -25.32 1.77
C ASP A 80 12.16 -24.35 2.29
N TYR A 81 11.18 -23.97 1.45
CA TYR A 81 10.10 -23.06 1.83
C TYR A 81 8.76 -23.75 2.15
N ASP A 82 8.63 -25.05 1.91
CA ASP A 82 7.35 -25.76 1.98
C ASP A 82 6.73 -25.71 3.39
N ASP A 83 7.52 -25.95 4.41
CA ASP A 83 7.06 -25.95 5.81
C ASP A 83 6.51 -24.59 6.27
N ARG A 84 6.97 -23.50 5.68
CA ARG A 84 6.53 -22.14 6.00
C ARG A 84 5.40 -21.68 5.09
N ARG A 85 5.47 -22.05 3.81
CA ARG A 85 4.55 -21.61 2.78
C ARG A 85 3.17 -22.27 2.93
N GLY A 86 3.12 -23.58 3.16
CA GLY A 86 1.87 -24.33 3.25
C GLY A 86 0.90 -23.73 4.29
N PRO A 87 1.30 -23.60 5.56
CA PRO A 87 0.46 -22.98 6.59
C PRO A 87 0.03 -21.55 6.26
N LEU A 88 0.89 -20.77 5.60
CA LEU A 88 0.56 -19.40 5.23
C LEU A 88 -0.51 -19.31 4.13
N VAL A 89 -0.42 -20.16 3.11
CA VAL A 89 -1.44 -20.25 2.06
C VAL A 89 -2.80 -20.64 2.67
N GLU A 90 -2.82 -21.64 3.55
CA GLU A 90 -4.05 -22.03 4.25
C GLU A 90 -4.60 -20.92 5.15
N TYR A 91 -3.73 -20.18 5.81
CA TYR A 91 -4.13 -18.99 6.56
C TYR A 91 -4.83 -17.96 5.64
N TRP A 92 -4.23 -17.60 4.49
CA TRP A 92 -4.84 -16.64 3.57
C TRP A 92 -6.18 -17.11 3.02
N LYS A 93 -6.29 -18.39 2.63
CA LYS A 93 -7.55 -18.97 2.19
C LYS A 93 -8.62 -18.88 3.29
N SER A 94 -8.24 -19.15 4.54
CA SER A 94 -9.15 -19.09 5.69
C SER A 94 -9.65 -17.67 6.01
N GLN A 95 -8.95 -16.64 5.56
CA GLN A 95 -9.36 -15.25 5.76
C GLN A 95 -10.43 -14.78 4.78
N ASN A 96 -10.72 -15.54 3.72
CA ASN A 96 -11.77 -15.18 2.77
C ASN A 96 -13.13 -15.07 3.46
N GLY A 97 -13.81 -13.93 3.27
CA GLY A 97 -15.08 -13.62 3.91
C GLY A 97 -14.99 -13.21 5.40
N ARG A 98 -13.79 -13.22 6.01
CA ARG A 98 -13.58 -12.86 7.43
C ARG A 98 -12.88 -11.50 7.61
N GLN A 99 -12.52 -10.85 6.52
CA GLN A 99 -11.90 -9.52 6.58
C GLN A 99 -12.85 -8.53 7.28
N SER A 100 -12.30 -7.66 8.13
CA SER A 100 -13.06 -6.73 8.96
C SER A 100 -13.57 -5.51 8.19
N GLY A 101 -12.90 -5.13 7.09
CA GLY A 101 -13.24 -3.95 6.31
C GLY A 101 -14.48 -4.17 5.45
N ASP A 102 -15.39 -3.21 5.46
CA ASP A 102 -16.59 -3.15 4.61
C ASP A 102 -16.29 -2.38 3.33
N PRO A 103 -16.31 -3.03 2.13
CA PRO A 103 -16.05 -2.36 0.87
C PRO A 103 -17.02 -1.23 0.54
N ALA A 104 -18.28 -1.34 0.97
CA ALA A 104 -19.27 -0.29 0.74
C ALA A 104 -18.97 0.96 1.59
N LYS A 105 -18.46 0.79 2.79
CA LYS A 105 -17.97 1.91 3.62
C LYS A 105 -16.72 2.54 3.00
N LEU A 106 -15.79 1.73 2.48
CA LEU A 106 -14.62 2.24 1.77
C LEU A 106 -15.04 3.06 0.55
N ALA A 107 -15.97 2.56 -0.26
CA ALA A 107 -16.47 3.29 -1.44
C ALA A 107 -17.04 4.66 -1.07
N ARG A 108 -17.85 4.75 -0.02
CA ARG A 108 -18.36 6.04 0.49
C ARG A 108 -17.25 6.97 0.97
N ALA A 109 -16.26 6.43 1.69
CA ALA A 109 -15.10 7.18 2.14
C ALA A 109 -14.28 7.73 0.95
N LEU A 110 -14.09 6.93 -0.10
CA LEU A 110 -13.39 7.37 -1.32
C LEU A 110 -14.12 8.51 -2.03
N VAL A 111 -15.45 8.48 -2.09
CA VAL A 111 -16.23 9.61 -2.62
C VAL A 111 -16.00 10.86 -1.78
N THR A 112 -16.01 10.72 -0.44
CA THR A 112 -15.73 11.84 0.47
C THR A 112 -14.33 12.40 0.25
N VAL A 113 -13.32 11.54 0.18
CA VAL A 113 -11.92 11.92 -0.06
C VAL A 113 -11.74 12.61 -1.41
N ALA A 114 -12.38 12.09 -2.46
CA ALA A 114 -12.28 12.66 -3.80
C ALA A 114 -12.92 14.06 -3.93
N ASN A 115 -13.87 14.37 -3.05
CA ASN A 115 -14.56 15.68 -3.00
C ASN A 115 -13.88 16.69 -2.06
N GLN A 116 -12.80 16.34 -1.37
CA GLN A 116 -12.02 17.31 -0.60
C GLN A 116 -11.28 18.29 -1.52
N ASN A 117 -11.06 19.52 -1.06
CA ASN A 117 -10.37 20.54 -1.83
C ASN A 117 -9.29 21.25 -0.98
N PRO A 118 -8.00 21.00 -1.22
CA PRO A 118 -7.46 19.97 -2.13
C PRO A 118 -7.69 18.55 -1.60
N PRO A 119 -7.78 17.55 -2.48
CA PRO A 119 -7.85 16.16 -2.04
C PRO A 119 -6.50 15.73 -1.43
N PRO A 120 -6.49 14.79 -0.47
CA PRO A 120 -5.26 14.34 0.17
C PRO A 120 -4.40 13.56 -0.83
N ARG A 121 -3.07 13.66 -0.68
CA ARG A 121 -2.14 12.88 -1.50
C ARG A 121 -2.17 11.38 -1.17
N ARG A 122 -2.56 11.03 0.06
CA ARG A 122 -2.62 9.67 0.54
C ARG A 122 -3.83 9.49 1.46
N PHE A 123 -4.50 8.36 1.32
CA PHE A 123 -5.58 7.93 2.18
C PHE A 123 -5.33 6.50 2.67
N ILE A 124 -4.94 6.37 3.93
CA ILE A 124 -4.74 5.08 4.58
C ILE A 124 -6.10 4.63 5.11
N ALA A 125 -6.61 3.51 4.62
CA ALA A 125 -7.98 3.07 4.86
C ALA A 125 -8.03 1.78 5.66
N GLY A 126 -8.61 1.84 6.84
CA GLY A 126 -8.74 0.73 7.79
C GLY A 126 -7.84 0.90 9.01
N ALA A 127 -8.33 0.47 10.17
CA ALA A 127 -7.57 0.57 11.43
C ALA A 127 -6.27 -0.26 11.39
N ASP A 128 -6.30 -1.41 10.74
CA ASP A 128 -5.16 -2.28 10.49
C ASP A 128 -4.09 -1.60 9.62
N ALA A 129 -4.51 -0.93 8.54
CA ALA A 129 -3.61 -0.19 7.66
C ALA A 129 -2.98 1.01 8.39
N ILE A 130 -3.75 1.72 9.22
CA ILE A 130 -3.25 2.83 10.04
C ILE A 130 -2.20 2.32 11.03
N ALA A 131 -2.50 1.26 11.78
CA ALA A 131 -1.56 0.68 12.74
C ALA A 131 -0.26 0.22 12.07
N GLY A 132 -0.34 -0.45 10.90
CA GLY A 132 0.83 -0.85 10.11
C GLY A 132 1.67 0.35 9.63
N ALA A 133 1.02 1.43 9.22
CA ALA A 133 1.70 2.66 8.81
C ALA A 133 2.41 3.35 9.99
N GLU A 134 1.76 3.43 11.14
CA GLU A 134 2.35 4.00 12.37
C GLU A 134 3.56 3.20 12.83
N GLN A 135 3.47 1.86 12.82
CA GLN A 135 4.60 0.98 13.14
C GLN A 135 5.76 1.21 12.15
N LYS A 136 5.48 1.28 10.85
CA LYS A 136 6.52 1.56 9.83
C LYS A 136 7.22 2.88 10.06
N ILE A 137 6.48 3.93 10.45
CA ILE A 137 7.05 5.24 10.79
C ILE A 137 7.97 5.12 12.00
N ALA A 138 7.56 4.40 13.04
CA ALA A 138 8.37 4.17 14.24
C ALA A 138 9.67 3.43 13.91
N ASP A 139 9.58 2.36 13.12
CA ASP A 139 10.73 1.57 12.70
C ASP A 139 11.73 2.39 11.88
N LEU A 140 11.25 3.20 10.93
CA LEU A 140 12.12 4.07 10.13
C LEU A 140 12.81 5.13 11.00
N ARG A 141 12.10 5.71 11.97
CA ARG A 141 12.70 6.66 12.91
C ARG A 141 13.81 6.01 13.74
N ALA A 142 13.56 4.80 14.26
CA ALA A 142 14.58 4.06 15.03
C ALA A 142 15.82 3.74 14.18
N GLN A 143 15.64 3.33 12.92
CA GLN A 143 16.75 3.06 11.99
C GLN A 143 17.55 4.32 11.65
N ILE A 144 16.90 5.46 11.48
CA ILE A 144 17.56 6.76 11.27
C ILE A 144 18.40 7.12 12.50
N GLU A 145 17.82 7.04 13.69
CA GLU A 145 18.56 7.40 14.93
C GLU A 145 19.76 6.48 15.16
N ALA A 146 19.61 5.17 14.92
CA ALA A 146 20.69 4.21 15.10
C ALA A 146 21.93 4.48 14.24
N ASN A 147 21.78 5.20 13.12
CA ASN A 147 22.86 5.46 12.17
C ASN A 147 23.07 6.95 11.86
N ARG A 148 22.46 7.85 12.63
CA ARG A 148 22.44 9.28 12.36
C ARG A 148 23.83 9.88 12.20
N GLU A 149 24.75 9.66 13.14
CA GLU A 149 26.10 10.20 13.11
C GLU A 149 26.86 9.75 11.87
N LEU A 150 26.85 8.44 11.60
CA LEU A 150 27.51 7.87 10.42
C LEU A 150 26.93 8.46 9.11
N SER A 151 25.61 8.53 9.04
CA SER A 151 24.90 8.98 7.81
C SER A 151 25.10 10.48 7.54
N THR A 152 25.26 11.30 8.59
CA THR A 152 25.47 12.74 8.41
C THR A 152 26.92 13.11 8.12
N ALA A 153 27.89 12.22 8.39
CA ALA A 153 29.30 12.42 8.14
C ALA A 153 29.76 12.07 6.68
N LEU A 154 28.81 11.94 5.74
CA LEU A 154 29.10 11.53 4.35
C LEU A 154 29.28 12.71 3.37
N ALA A 155 29.26 13.96 3.85
CA ALA A 155 29.51 15.12 3.01
C ALA A 155 31.00 15.26 2.67
N PHE A 156 31.30 15.90 1.55
CA PHE A 156 32.69 16.33 1.27
C PHE A 156 33.07 17.44 2.23
N ASP A 157 34.36 17.48 2.62
CA ASP A 157 34.96 18.59 3.40
C ASP A 157 35.01 19.89 2.60
#